data_29bdf86eca7f82c1994888e371702c62
#
_entry.id   29bdf86eca7f82c1994888e371702c62
#
_cell.length_a   1.000
_cell.length_b   1.000
_cell.length_c   1.000
_cell.angle_alpha   90.00
_cell.angle_beta   90.00
_cell.angle_gamma   90.00
#
_symmetry.space_group_name_H-M   'P 1'
#
loop_
_entity.id
_entity.type
_entity.pdbx_description
1 polymer ?
#
loop_
_entity_poly.entity_id
_entity_poly.type
_entity_poly.pdbx_seq_one_letter_code
_entity_poly.pdbx_strand_id
1 'polypeptide(L)'
;MKNVQVREPLQKLYDQLNKTHSTDQRTRERIQTLRSDVKKALDQEGELPPEQHQSVLASVRSAVEHFEGSHPELTSLLNDVITTLSNWGI
;
A
#
# COMPACT_ATOMS: atom_id res chain seq x y z
N MET A 1 1.72 16.18 10.76
CA MET A 1 1.54 16.24 10.12
C MET A 1 1.90 15.64 9.35
N LYS A 2 2.46 15.31 9.34
CA LYS A 2 3.14 14.70 8.65
C LYS A 2 2.55 13.53 8.05
N ASN A 3 1.94 12.62 8.75
CA ASN A 3 1.32 11.42 8.21
C ASN A 3 0.00 11.66 7.51
N VAL A 4 -0.53 12.85 7.60
CA VAL A 4 -1.81 13.16 6.97
C VAL A 4 -1.77 12.91 5.47
N GLN A 5 -0.68 13.33 4.82
CA GLN A 5 -0.56 13.17 3.38
C GLN A 5 -0.39 11.71 2.98
N VAL A 6 0.24 10.92 3.84
CA VAL A 6 0.46 9.50 3.58
C VAL A 6 -0.80 8.69 3.90
N ARG A 7 -1.55 9.10 4.93
CA ARG A 7 -2.71 8.34 5.37
C ARG A 7 -3.81 8.27 4.33
N GLU A 8 -4.06 9.35 3.62
CA GLU A 8 -5.14 9.35 2.64
C GLU A 8 -4.96 8.29 1.57
N PRO A 9 -3.82 8.28 0.86
CA PRO A 9 -3.64 7.23 -0.15
C PRO A 9 -3.56 5.83 0.46
N LEU A 10 -3.00 5.72 1.66
CA LEU A 10 -2.95 4.41 2.32
C LEU A 10 -4.34 3.93 2.69
N GLN A 11 -5.19 4.84 3.17
CA GLN A 11 -6.56 4.46 3.53
C GLN A 11 -7.35 4.02 2.31
N LYS A 12 -7.20 4.74 1.21
CA LYS A 12 -7.86 4.37 -0.04
C LYS A 12 -7.39 3.01 -0.53
N LEU A 13 -6.10 2.77 -0.42
CA LEU A 13 -5.53 1.48 -0.81
C LEU A 13 -6.08 0.37 0.07
N TYR A 14 -6.14 0.60 1.37
CA TYR A 14 -6.65 -0.40 2.29
C TYR A 14 -8.11 -0.74 1.98
N ASP A 15 -8.92 0.29 1.73
CA ASP A 15 -10.33 0.09 1.39
C ASP A 15 -10.47 -0.72 0.11
N GLN A 16 -9.64 -0.42 -0.89
CA GLN A 16 -9.69 -1.15 -2.14
C GLN A 16 -9.24 -2.61 -1.96
N LEU A 17 -8.23 -2.82 -1.14
CA LEU A 17 -7.77 -4.18 -0.86
C LEU A 17 -8.87 -5.01 -0.21
N ASN A 18 -9.67 -4.40 0.65
CA ASN A 18 -10.79 -5.09 1.28
C ASN A 18 -11.88 -5.47 0.29
N LYS A 19 -11.97 -4.74 -0.82
CA LYS A 19 -12.96 -5.01 -1.84
C LYS A 19 -12.44 -5.90 -2.96
N THR A 20 -11.15 -6.12 -3.00
CA THR A 20 -10.53 -6.89 -4.08
C THR A 20 -10.61 -8.37 -3.77
N HIS A 21 -11.13 -9.12 -4.73
CA HIS A 21 -11.27 -10.57 -4.60
C HIS A 21 -10.57 -11.26 -5.75
N SER A 22 -10.05 -12.44 -5.50
CA SER A 22 -9.41 -13.22 -6.53
C SER A 22 -9.58 -14.70 -6.23
N THR A 23 -9.69 -15.49 -7.27
CA THR A 23 -9.72 -16.96 -7.14
C THR A 23 -8.31 -17.54 -7.10
N ASP A 24 -7.33 -16.75 -7.50
CA ASP A 24 -5.95 -17.18 -7.51
C ASP A 24 -5.37 -17.08 -6.10
N GLN A 25 -4.89 -18.21 -5.57
CA GLN A 25 -4.41 -18.24 -4.21
C GLN A 25 -3.20 -17.35 -3.99
N ARG A 26 -2.30 -17.30 -4.95
CA ARG A 26 -1.10 -16.47 -4.84
C ARG A 26 -1.49 -14.99 -4.73
N THR A 27 -2.45 -14.59 -5.54
CA THR A 27 -2.95 -13.21 -5.51
C THR A 27 -3.62 -12.91 -4.18
N ARG A 28 -4.42 -13.84 -3.66
CA ARG A 28 -5.08 -13.65 -2.37
C ARG A 28 -4.06 -13.47 -1.25
N GLU A 29 -3.01 -14.26 -1.26
CA GLU A 29 -1.97 -14.17 -0.25
C GLU A 29 -1.26 -12.82 -0.31
N ARG A 30 -1.01 -12.34 -1.52
CA ARG A 30 -0.35 -11.05 -1.71
C ARG A 30 -1.24 -9.91 -1.25
N ILE A 31 -2.54 -9.99 -1.55
CA ILE A 31 -3.49 -9.00 -1.08
C ILE A 31 -3.52 -8.98 0.44
N GLN A 32 -3.52 -10.14 1.07
CA GLN A 32 -3.57 -10.23 2.51
C GLN A 32 -2.31 -9.66 3.16
N THR A 33 -1.15 -9.97 2.60
CA THR A 33 0.11 -9.45 3.11
C THR A 33 0.16 -7.94 2.98
N LEU A 34 -0.21 -7.43 1.82
CA LEU A 34 -0.20 -6.01 1.57
C LEU A 34 -1.18 -5.28 2.50
N ARG A 35 -2.37 -5.85 2.66
CA ARG A 35 -3.37 -5.27 3.54
C ARG A 35 -2.85 -5.17 4.98
N SER A 36 -2.17 -6.22 5.44
CA SER A 36 -1.59 -6.23 6.77
C SER A 36 -0.52 -5.15 6.92
N ASP A 37 0.33 -5.00 5.93
CA ASP A 37 1.40 -4.00 5.97
C ASP A 37 0.81 -2.59 5.98
N VAL A 38 -0.21 -2.35 5.15
CA VAL A 38 -0.85 -1.04 5.08
C VAL A 38 -1.56 -0.73 6.40
N LYS A 39 -2.22 -1.73 6.97
CA LYS A 39 -2.90 -1.52 8.24
C LYS A 39 -1.94 -1.15 9.35
N LYS A 40 -0.79 -1.79 9.39
CA LYS A 40 0.23 -1.45 10.39
C LYS A 40 0.68 -0.01 10.22
N ALA A 41 0.84 0.44 8.99
CA ALA A 41 1.23 1.82 8.73
C ALA A 41 0.14 2.79 9.15
N LEU A 42 -1.13 2.44 8.90
CA LEU A 42 -2.26 3.29 9.28
C LEU A 42 -2.42 3.37 10.79
N ASP A 43 -2.11 2.30 11.48
CA ASP A 43 -2.24 2.27 12.95
C ASP A 43 -1.12 3.04 13.64
N GLN A 44 -0.07 3.36 12.92
CA GLN A 44 1.05 4.09 13.48
C GLN A 44 0.68 5.52 13.78
N GLU A 45 0.90 5.97 15.01
CA GLU A 45 0.68 7.37 15.38
C GLU A 45 1.95 8.16 15.11
N GLY A 46 1.79 9.33 14.55
CA GLY A 46 2.93 10.16 14.21
C GLY A 46 3.58 9.70 12.92
N GLU A 47 4.86 9.97 12.76
CA GLU A 47 5.57 9.64 11.54
C GLU A 47 5.95 8.17 11.50
N LEU A 48 5.94 7.61 10.30
CA LEU A 48 6.42 6.25 10.12
C LEU A 48 7.94 6.19 10.38
N PRO A 49 8.39 5.22 11.17
CA PRO A 49 9.84 5.02 11.30
C PRO A 49 10.45 4.72 9.93
N PRO A 50 11.71 5.10 9.71
CA PRO A 50 12.35 4.89 8.41
C PRO A 50 12.29 3.43 7.95
N GLU A 51 12.46 2.50 8.85
CA GLU A 51 12.41 1.07 8.50
C GLU A 51 11.03 0.68 8.01
N GLN A 52 9.98 1.14 8.70
CA GLN A 52 8.63 0.82 8.30
C GLN A 52 8.27 1.52 6.99
N HIS A 53 8.72 2.76 6.83
CA HIS A 53 8.50 3.51 5.59
C HIS A 53 9.07 2.74 4.41
N GLN A 54 10.30 2.26 4.52
CA GLN A 54 10.92 1.49 3.46
C GLN A 54 10.25 0.16 3.23
N SER A 55 9.82 -0.49 4.30
CA SER A 55 9.14 -1.77 4.19
C SER A 55 7.82 -1.63 3.43
N VAL A 56 7.04 -0.61 3.75
CA VAL A 56 5.77 -0.36 3.07
C VAL A 56 6.03 -0.04 1.60
N LEU A 57 7.02 0.80 1.33
CA LEU A 57 7.34 1.18 -0.03
C LEU A 57 7.75 -0.03 -0.86
N ALA A 58 8.58 -0.90 -0.30
CA ALA A 58 9.00 -2.10 -1.00
C ALA A 58 7.82 -3.04 -1.28
N SER A 59 6.94 -3.20 -0.30
CA SER A 59 5.74 -4.04 -0.46
C SER A 59 4.85 -3.51 -1.57
N VAL A 60 4.65 -2.19 -1.59
CA VAL A 60 3.77 -1.57 -2.57
C VAL A 60 4.36 -1.70 -3.97
N ARG A 61 5.67 -1.48 -4.10
CA ARG A 61 6.33 -1.61 -5.40
C ARG A 61 6.24 -3.03 -5.94
N SER A 62 6.43 -4.01 -5.06
CA SER A 62 6.30 -5.41 -5.45
C SER A 62 4.88 -5.70 -5.90
N ALA A 63 3.90 -5.13 -5.22
CA ALA A 63 2.50 -5.34 -5.56
C ALA A 63 2.16 -4.76 -6.92
N VAL A 64 2.75 -3.61 -7.28
CA VAL A 64 2.51 -3.02 -8.60
C VAL A 64 2.90 -4.02 -9.69
N GLU A 65 4.07 -4.63 -9.55
CA GLU A 65 4.52 -5.60 -10.54
C GLU A 65 3.56 -6.78 -10.66
N HIS A 66 2.99 -7.19 -9.55
CA HIS A 66 2.08 -8.32 -9.55
C HIS A 66 0.70 -7.96 -10.12
N PHE A 67 0.19 -6.78 -9.81
CA PHE A 67 -1.20 -6.42 -10.14
C PHE A 67 -1.36 -5.60 -11.41
N GLU A 68 -0.28 -5.10 -11.98
CA GLU A 68 -0.38 -4.10 -13.05
C GLU A 68 -1.15 -4.62 -14.27
N GLY A 69 -1.11 -5.92 -14.55
CA GLY A 69 -1.81 -6.46 -15.69
C GLY A 69 -3.22 -6.95 -15.41
N SER A 70 -3.61 -7.07 -14.15
CA SER A 70 -4.87 -7.71 -13.80
C SER A 70 -5.81 -6.86 -12.96
N HIS A 71 -5.27 -5.88 -12.24
CA HIS A 71 -6.08 -5.05 -11.34
C HIS A 71 -5.71 -3.58 -11.51
N PRO A 72 -6.22 -2.93 -12.57
CA PRO A 72 -5.81 -1.56 -12.88
C PRO A 72 -6.18 -0.55 -11.80
N GLU A 73 -7.34 -0.71 -11.17
CA GLU A 73 -7.73 0.23 -10.11
C GLU A 73 -6.80 0.12 -8.92
N LEU A 74 -6.49 -1.11 -8.55
CA LEU A 74 -5.57 -1.33 -7.45
C LEU A 74 -4.18 -0.80 -7.78
N THR A 75 -3.73 -1.04 -9.01
CA THR A 75 -2.43 -0.55 -9.46
C THR A 75 -2.34 0.98 -9.37
N SER A 76 -3.42 1.66 -9.76
CA SER A 76 -3.45 3.12 -9.69
C SER A 76 -3.26 3.62 -8.26
N LEU A 77 -3.95 2.99 -7.30
CA LEU A 77 -3.82 3.36 -5.90
C LEU A 77 -2.43 3.04 -5.37
N LEU A 78 -1.86 1.91 -5.79
CA LEU A 78 -0.51 1.56 -5.40
C LEU A 78 0.49 2.61 -5.88
N ASN A 79 0.33 3.08 -7.10
CA ASN A 79 1.21 4.12 -7.64
C ASN A 79 1.05 5.44 -6.88
N ASP A 80 -0.16 5.76 -6.47
CA ASP A 80 -0.40 6.96 -5.66
C ASP A 80 0.36 6.88 -4.34
N VAL A 81 0.32 5.70 -3.72
CA VAL A 81 1.04 5.49 -2.45
C VAL A 81 2.54 5.61 -2.67
N ILE A 82 3.05 5.00 -3.75
CA ILE A 82 4.48 5.07 -4.05
C ILE A 82 4.92 6.52 -4.22
N THR A 83 4.15 7.29 -4.99
CA THR A 83 4.48 8.69 -5.23
C THR A 83 4.51 9.47 -3.92
N THR A 84 3.49 9.27 -3.10
CA THR A 84 3.40 9.99 -1.84
C THR A 84 4.54 9.62 -0.89
N LEU A 85 4.83 8.33 -0.76
CA LEU A 85 5.90 7.88 0.11
C LEU A 85 7.26 8.34 -0.37
N SER A 86 7.48 8.31 -1.69
CA SER A 86 8.75 8.72 -2.26
C SER A 86 9.00 10.20 -2.04
N ASN A 87 7.97 11.02 -2.24
CA ASN A 87 8.10 12.45 -2.03
C ASN A 87 8.26 12.80 -0.56
N TRP A 88 7.56 12.07 0.28
CA TRP A 88 7.53 12.37 1.69
C TRP A 88 8.80 11.93 2.41
N GLY A 89 9.40 10.87 1.91
CA GLY A 89 10.60 10.31 2.53
C GLY A 89 11.87 11.07 2.21
N ILE A 90 11.79 12.09 1.40
CA ILE A 90 12.97 12.90 1.07
C ILE A 90 13.19 14.06 2.05
#